data_b610eed1acf1051ead3d112c9227fb37
#
_entry.id   b610eed1acf1051ead3d112c9227fb37
#
_cell.length_a   1.000
_cell.length_b   1.000
_cell.length_c   1.000
_cell.angle_alpha   90.00
_cell.angle_beta   90.00
_cell.angle_gamma   90.00
#
_symmetry.space_group_name_H-M   'P 1'
#
loop_
_entity.id
_entity.type
_entity.pdbx_description
1 polymer ?
#
loop_
_entity_poly.entity_id
_entity_poly.type
_entity_poly.pdbx_seq_one_letter_code
_entity_poly.pdbx_strand_id
1 'polypeptide(L)'
;MTQQAYEALLNDVAAALDIERVETDKSGGFVLELDGSRWVSVAYSTPEDKLMCQLCLEATLSPDAETLRYLLRQNQFIAEYEQQHFFSLIPDIQQHNNIVVALLRLPVHNMTPKIFLQEVDRMVSRGTAVESWLLQLKEQKEAAPAAIEQAALKA
;
A
#
# COMPACT_ATOMS: atom_id res chain seq x y z
N MET A 1 7.97 26.88 3.14
CA MET A 1 6.74 26.63 3.91
C MET A 1 6.37 25.16 3.92
N THR A 2 6.46 24.50 2.81
CA THR A 2 6.21 23.06 2.65
C THR A 2 7.14 22.18 3.50
N GLN A 3 8.44 22.47 3.51
CA GLN A 3 9.42 21.76 4.33
C GLN A 3 9.13 21.91 5.84
N GLN A 4 8.79 23.11 6.27
CA GLN A 4 8.44 23.38 7.66
C GLN A 4 7.15 22.65 8.08
N ALA A 5 6.15 22.60 7.19
CA ALA A 5 4.91 21.85 7.43
C ALA A 5 5.19 20.35 7.58
N TYR A 6 6.10 19.82 6.77
CA TYR A 6 6.50 18.43 6.85
C TYR A 6 7.26 18.12 8.16
N GLU A 7 8.23 18.96 8.53
CA GLU A 7 8.95 18.81 9.81
C GLU A 7 8.02 18.91 11.01
N ALA A 8 7.05 19.82 10.99
CA ALA A 8 6.03 19.91 12.02
C ALA A 8 5.18 18.63 12.09
N LEU A 9 4.75 18.10 10.95
CA LEU A 9 4.02 16.84 10.88
C LEU A 9 4.83 15.67 11.48
N LEU A 10 6.14 15.58 11.18
CA LEU A 10 7.01 14.53 11.74
C LEU A 10 7.10 14.61 13.26
N ASN A 11 7.25 15.81 13.81
CA ASN A 11 7.29 16.02 15.25
C ASN A 11 5.96 15.63 15.91
N ASP A 12 4.85 16.00 15.29
CA ASP A 12 3.52 15.67 15.79
C ASP A 12 3.21 14.17 15.69
N VAL A 13 3.67 13.49 14.62
CA VAL A 13 3.58 12.03 14.49
C VAL A 13 4.42 11.34 15.57
N ALA A 14 5.64 11.82 15.82
CA ALA A 14 6.49 11.29 16.90
C ALA A 14 5.80 11.40 18.26
N ALA A 15 5.19 12.55 18.55
CA ALA A 15 4.43 12.76 19.79
C ALA A 15 3.22 11.83 19.88
N ALA A 16 2.49 11.63 18.78
CA ALA A 16 1.31 10.75 18.74
C ALA A 16 1.68 9.26 18.91
N LEU A 17 2.88 8.86 18.51
CA LEU A 17 3.41 7.50 18.65
C LEU A 17 4.22 7.29 19.94
N ASP A 18 4.37 8.31 20.77
CA ASP A 18 5.16 8.31 22.01
C ASP A 18 6.63 7.90 21.76
N ILE A 19 7.20 8.41 20.68
CA ILE A 19 8.62 8.24 20.34
C ILE A 19 9.35 9.59 20.37
N GLU A 20 10.66 9.58 20.59
CA GLU A 20 11.46 10.80 20.68
C GLU A 20 11.45 11.59 19.37
N ARG A 21 11.61 10.89 18.25
CA ARG A 21 11.58 11.49 16.90
C ARG A 21 11.29 10.43 15.84
N VAL A 22 10.79 10.88 14.70
CA VAL A 22 10.75 10.07 13.46
C VAL A 22 12.12 10.17 12.79
N GLU A 23 12.77 9.03 12.56
CA GLU A 23 14.04 8.99 11.83
C GLU A 23 13.77 9.03 10.32
N THR A 24 14.39 9.98 9.65
CA THR A 24 14.26 10.14 8.20
C THR A 24 15.57 9.80 7.48
N ASP A 25 15.46 9.33 6.26
CA ASP A 25 16.59 9.17 5.36
C ASP A 25 17.06 10.53 4.78
N LYS A 26 18.07 10.49 3.90
CA LYS A 26 18.62 11.71 3.27
C LYS A 26 17.62 12.46 2.38
N SER A 27 16.59 11.79 1.90
CA SER A 27 15.51 12.37 1.08
C SER A 27 14.32 12.84 1.90
N GLY A 28 14.34 12.65 3.22
CA GLY A 28 13.24 12.97 4.12
C GLY A 28 12.20 11.86 4.24
N GLY A 29 12.42 10.72 3.61
CA GLY A 29 11.56 9.54 3.75
C GLY A 29 11.74 8.84 5.09
N PHE A 30 10.74 8.11 5.53
CA PHE A 30 10.77 7.32 6.75
C PHE A 30 9.94 6.04 6.63
N VAL A 31 10.08 5.16 7.59
CA VAL A 31 9.37 3.89 7.64
C VAL A 31 8.60 3.79 8.95
N LEU A 32 7.33 3.41 8.86
CA LEU A 32 6.50 3.05 10.00
C LEU A 32 6.44 1.53 10.10
N GLU A 33 6.86 0.99 11.22
CA GLU A 33 6.71 -0.42 11.52
C GLU A 33 5.29 -0.69 12.06
N LEU A 34 4.65 -1.70 11.50
CA LEU A 34 3.32 -2.16 11.89
C LEU A 34 3.45 -3.61 12.37
N ASP A 35 2.92 -3.95 13.51
CA ASP A 35 2.78 -5.33 14.00
C ASP A 35 4.02 -6.25 13.83
N GLY A 36 5.24 -5.69 13.84
CA GLY A 36 6.50 -6.43 13.81
C GLY A 36 6.87 -7.13 12.50
N SER A 37 5.98 -7.18 11.50
CA SER A 37 6.23 -7.86 10.22
C SER A 37 5.93 -7.02 8.98
N ARG A 38 5.25 -5.91 9.14
CA ARG A 38 4.85 -5.03 8.04
C ARG A 38 5.41 -3.64 8.23
N TRP A 39 5.78 -3.02 7.12
CA TRP A 39 6.30 -1.65 7.10
C TRP A 39 5.56 -0.83 6.06
N VAL A 40 5.25 0.40 6.44
CA VAL A 40 4.82 1.43 5.50
C VAL A 40 5.98 2.37 5.27
N SER A 41 6.48 2.42 4.05
CA SER A 41 7.45 3.44 3.65
C SER A 41 6.71 4.71 3.26
N VAL A 42 7.23 5.83 3.73
CA VAL A 42 6.69 7.15 3.45
C VAL A 42 7.77 7.98 2.78
N ALA A 43 7.48 8.51 1.61
CA ALA A 43 8.34 9.43 0.89
C ALA A 43 7.66 10.79 0.78
N TYR A 44 8.44 11.85 0.90
CA TYR A 44 7.98 13.21 0.71
C TYR A 44 8.42 13.76 -0.65
N SER A 45 7.44 14.23 -1.42
CA SER A 45 7.68 14.89 -2.70
C SER A 45 7.61 16.40 -2.54
N THR A 46 8.78 17.04 -2.50
CA THR A 46 8.89 18.51 -2.37
C THR A 46 8.19 19.26 -3.52
N PRO A 47 8.36 18.88 -4.81
CA PRO A 47 7.68 19.59 -5.89
C PRO A 47 6.17 19.55 -5.84
N GLU A 48 5.61 18.44 -5.34
CA GLU A 48 4.15 18.24 -5.29
C GLU A 48 3.55 18.57 -3.92
N ASP A 49 4.37 18.76 -2.90
CA ASP A 49 3.96 18.91 -1.50
C ASP A 49 3.04 17.78 -1.03
N LYS A 50 3.42 16.56 -1.37
CA LYS A 50 2.66 15.35 -1.07
C LYS A 50 3.50 14.28 -0.41
N LEU A 51 2.83 13.49 0.42
CA LEU A 51 3.35 12.24 0.96
C LEU A 51 2.92 11.08 0.06
N MET A 52 3.84 10.19 -0.24
CA MET A 52 3.57 8.90 -0.86
C MET A 52 3.83 7.80 0.16
N CYS A 53 2.77 7.13 0.60
CA CYS A 53 2.87 5.98 1.48
C CYS A 53 2.76 4.70 0.66
N GLN A 54 3.59 3.72 0.96
CA GLN A 54 3.63 2.44 0.25
C GLN A 54 3.66 1.29 1.23
N LEU A 55 2.78 0.33 1.02
CA LEU A 55 2.74 -0.96 1.72
C LEU A 55 2.89 -2.08 0.68
N CYS A 56 3.95 -2.88 0.80
CA CYS A 56 4.09 -4.10 0.02
C CYS A 56 3.19 -5.19 0.59
N LEU A 57 2.39 -5.82 -0.28
CA LEU A 57 1.54 -6.95 0.09
C LEU A 57 2.31 -8.26 -0.12
N GLU A 58 2.00 -9.26 0.68
CA GLU A 58 2.62 -10.60 0.57
C GLU A 58 2.10 -11.40 -0.64
N ALA A 59 1.24 -10.80 -1.47
CA ALA A 59 0.72 -11.44 -2.66
C ALA A 59 1.59 -11.16 -3.88
N THR A 60 2.14 -12.22 -4.46
CA THR A 60 2.82 -12.17 -5.75
C THR A 60 1.89 -12.69 -6.84
N LEU A 61 1.83 -12.00 -7.96
CA LEU A 61 0.91 -12.33 -9.04
C LEU A 61 1.58 -12.41 -10.40
N SER A 62 1.15 -13.43 -11.17
CA SER A 62 1.10 -13.29 -12.62
C SER A 62 -0.16 -12.50 -12.96
N PRO A 63 -0.06 -11.26 -13.48
CA PRO A 63 -1.23 -10.43 -13.68
C PRO A 63 -2.05 -10.97 -14.85
N ASP A 64 -3.20 -11.57 -14.56
CA ASP A 64 -4.23 -11.83 -15.55
C ASP A 64 -5.25 -10.68 -15.61
N ALA A 65 -6.09 -10.70 -16.63
CA ALA A 65 -7.05 -9.63 -16.85
C ALA A 65 -8.08 -9.48 -15.71
N GLU A 66 -8.46 -10.57 -15.06
CA GLU A 66 -9.40 -10.57 -13.93
C GLU A 66 -8.80 -9.88 -12.71
N THR A 67 -7.57 -10.26 -12.36
CA THR A 67 -6.82 -9.67 -11.25
C THR A 67 -6.59 -8.18 -11.46
N LEU A 68 -6.17 -7.78 -12.67
CA LEU A 68 -5.97 -6.36 -13.00
C LEU A 68 -7.26 -5.55 -12.91
N ARG A 69 -8.37 -6.09 -13.40
CA ARG A 69 -9.69 -5.44 -13.27
C ARG A 69 -10.10 -5.28 -11.81
N TYR A 70 -9.86 -6.29 -10.99
CA TYR A 70 -10.14 -6.21 -9.56
C TYR A 70 -9.32 -5.11 -8.90
N LEU A 71 -8.00 -5.07 -9.12
CA LEU A 71 -7.13 -4.05 -8.55
C LEU A 71 -7.51 -2.63 -9.00
N LEU A 72 -7.85 -2.45 -10.27
CA LEU A 72 -8.31 -1.16 -10.79
C LEU A 72 -9.60 -0.69 -10.13
N ARG A 73 -10.53 -1.60 -9.80
CA ARG A 73 -11.76 -1.26 -9.09
C ARG A 73 -11.53 -0.84 -7.64
N GLN A 74 -10.40 -1.23 -7.06
CA GLN A 74 -10.03 -0.83 -5.71
C GLN A 74 -9.42 0.58 -5.64
N ASN A 75 -9.05 1.14 -6.79
CA ASN A 75 -8.48 2.48 -6.83
C ASN A 75 -9.53 3.55 -6.53
N GLN A 76 -9.17 4.50 -5.67
CA GLN A 76 -10.04 5.58 -5.25
C GLN A 76 -9.32 6.92 -5.32
N PHE A 77 -10.04 7.90 -5.81
CA PHE A 77 -9.63 9.29 -5.76
C PHE A 77 -10.70 10.10 -5.02
N ILE A 78 -10.31 10.76 -3.95
CA ILE A 78 -11.17 11.62 -3.15
C ILE A 78 -10.77 13.07 -3.45
N ALA A 79 -11.44 13.70 -4.40
CA ALA A 79 -11.08 15.02 -4.91
C ALA A 79 -11.14 16.12 -3.84
N GLU A 80 -12.10 16.05 -2.92
CA GLU A 80 -12.27 17.01 -1.83
C GLU A 80 -11.04 17.14 -0.93
N TYR A 81 -10.32 16.03 -0.71
CA TYR A 81 -9.14 15.98 0.14
C TYR A 81 -7.84 15.79 -0.65
N GLU A 82 -7.89 15.78 -1.96
CA GLU A 82 -6.75 15.47 -2.85
C GLU A 82 -6.04 14.15 -2.51
N GLN A 83 -6.77 13.22 -1.90
CA GLN A 83 -6.26 11.92 -1.47
C GLN A 83 -6.43 10.91 -2.59
N GLN A 84 -5.43 10.07 -2.76
CA GLN A 84 -5.45 8.99 -3.73
C GLN A 84 -5.06 7.68 -3.06
N HIS A 85 -5.97 6.71 -3.09
CA HIS A 85 -5.72 5.34 -2.69
C HIS A 85 -5.70 4.47 -3.93
N PHE A 86 -4.61 3.80 -4.20
CA PHE A 86 -4.51 2.94 -5.37
C PHE A 86 -3.58 1.74 -5.14
N PHE A 87 -3.73 0.74 -5.98
CA PHE A 87 -2.87 -0.42 -6.02
C PHE A 87 -2.04 -0.41 -7.30
N SER A 88 -0.82 -0.88 -7.21
CA SER A 88 0.09 -0.97 -8.32
C SER A 88 0.86 -2.29 -8.28
N LEU A 89 1.52 -2.60 -9.36
CA LEU A 89 2.38 -3.76 -9.50
C LEU A 89 3.83 -3.29 -9.65
N ILE A 90 4.70 -3.87 -8.84
CA ILE A 90 6.15 -3.66 -8.96
C ILE A 90 6.77 -4.97 -9.45
N PRO A 91 7.50 -4.97 -10.56
CA PRO A 91 8.18 -6.16 -11.05
C PRO A 91 9.22 -6.65 -10.03
N ASP A 92 9.12 -7.93 -9.67
CA ASP A 92 10.18 -8.63 -8.97
C ASP A 92 11.04 -9.39 -10.00
N ILE A 93 12.18 -8.83 -10.34
CA ILE A 93 13.08 -9.36 -11.35
C ILE A 93 13.65 -10.71 -10.94
N GLN A 94 13.86 -10.95 -9.65
CA GLN A 94 14.45 -12.19 -9.15
C GLN A 94 13.48 -13.38 -9.23
N GLN A 95 12.22 -13.14 -8.98
CA GLN A 95 11.19 -14.19 -8.96
C GLN A 95 10.35 -14.27 -10.24
N HIS A 96 10.59 -13.39 -11.20
CA HIS A 96 9.80 -13.28 -12.44
C HIS A 96 8.30 -13.05 -12.20
N ASN A 97 7.95 -12.41 -11.07
CA ASN A 97 6.60 -12.12 -10.63
C ASN A 97 6.40 -10.60 -10.47
N ASN A 98 5.19 -10.21 -10.13
CA ASN A 98 4.89 -8.85 -9.72
C ASN A 98 4.47 -8.83 -8.25
N ILE A 99 4.99 -7.87 -7.51
CA ILE A 99 4.58 -7.59 -6.14
C ILE A 99 3.45 -6.57 -6.20
N VAL A 100 2.35 -6.87 -5.51
CA VAL A 100 1.25 -5.91 -5.35
C VAL A 100 1.59 -4.95 -4.23
N VAL A 101 1.45 -3.67 -4.49
CA VAL A 101 1.65 -2.62 -3.50
C VAL A 101 0.39 -1.78 -3.35
N ALA A 102 0.05 -1.49 -2.10
CA ALA A 102 -0.94 -0.47 -1.77
C ALA A 102 -0.23 0.89 -1.66
N LEU A 103 -0.75 1.88 -2.33
CA LEU A 103 -0.22 3.24 -2.38
C LEU A 103 -1.26 4.23 -1.88
N LEU A 104 -0.78 5.18 -1.09
CA LEU A 104 -1.58 6.28 -0.58
C LEU A 104 -0.84 7.59 -0.86
N ARG A 105 -1.52 8.53 -1.45
CA ARG A 105 -1.01 9.86 -1.78
C ARG A 105 -1.77 10.91 -1.01
N LEU A 106 -1.09 11.68 -0.19
CA LEU A 106 -1.68 12.68 0.72
C LEU A 106 -1.03 14.05 0.53
N PRO A 107 -1.82 15.13 0.51
CA PRO A 107 -1.25 16.48 0.59
C PRO A 107 -0.66 16.73 1.98
N VAL A 108 0.46 17.47 2.06
CA VAL A 108 1.05 17.85 3.35
C VAL A 108 0.31 19.03 4.00
N HIS A 109 -0.16 19.96 3.18
CA HIS A 109 -0.90 21.12 3.69
C HIS A 109 -2.18 20.68 4.41
N ASN A 110 -2.45 21.28 5.55
CA ASN A 110 -3.59 20.94 6.43
C ASN A 110 -3.60 19.49 6.95
N MET A 111 -2.50 18.76 6.80
CA MET A 111 -2.36 17.41 7.36
C MET A 111 -2.16 17.52 8.88
N THR A 112 -2.92 16.73 9.63
CA THR A 112 -2.71 16.53 11.06
C THR A 112 -2.20 15.13 11.31
N PRO A 113 -1.50 14.86 12.43
CA PRO A 113 -1.05 13.51 12.77
C PRO A 113 -2.20 12.52 12.81
N LYS A 114 -3.34 12.94 13.33
CA LYS A 114 -4.55 12.11 13.41
C LYS A 114 -5.05 11.71 12.03
N ILE A 115 -5.15 12.65 11.10
CA ILE A 115 -5.57 12.38 9.71
C ILE A 115 -4.56 11.46 9.03
N PHE A 116 -3.26 11.76 9.16
CA PHE A 116 -2.20 10.94 8.58
C PHE A 116 -2.27 9.49 9.07
N LEU A 117 -2.32 9.27 10.37
CA LEU A 117 -2.37 7.92 10.95
C LEU A 117 -3.68 7.18 10.60
N GLN A 118 -4.81 7.88 10.53
CA GLN A 118 -6.09 7.30 10.09
C GLN A 118 -6.04 6.85 8.62
N GLU A 119 -5.42 7.63 7.74
CA GLU A 119 -5.30 7.28 6.33
C GLU A 119 -4.30 6.15 6.09
N VAL A 120 -3.22 6.10 6.85
CA VAL A 120 -2.30 4.95 6.85
C VAL A 120 -3.02 3.68 7.33
N ASP A 121 -3.78 3.75 8.42
CA ASP A 121 -4.57 2.62 8.92
C ASP A 121 -5.60 2.15 7.90
N ARG A 122 -6.28 3.07 7.23
CA ARG A 122 -7.21 2.75 6.13
C ARG A 122 -6.51 2.07 4.96
N MET A 123 -5.32 2.54 4.56
CA MET A 123 -4.51 1.91 3.52
C MET A 123 -4.12 0.48 3.91
N VAL A 124 -3.68 0.27 5.14
CA VAL A 124 -3.31 -1.05 5.66
C VAL A 124 -4.52 -1.99 5.67
N SER A 125 -5.66 -1.54 6.15
CA SER A 125 -6.91 -2.34 6.20
C SER A 125 -7.37 -2.74 4.79
N ARG A 126 -7.34 -1.82 3.84
CA ARG A 126 -7.65 -2.11 2.43
C ARG A 126 -6.63 -3.04 1.80
N GLY A 127 -5.35 -2.81 2.06
CA GLY A 127 -4.27 -3.68 1.60
C GLY A 127 -4.43 -5.11 2.11
N THR A 128 -4.75 -5.30 3.37
CA THR A 128 -5.01 -6.61 3.98
C THR A 128 -6.20 -7.31 3.33
N ALA A 129 -7.28 -6.60 3.04
CA ALA A 129 -8.46 -7.17 2.37
C ALA A 129 -8.13 -7.61 0.93
N VAL A 130 -7.40 -6.79 0.18
CA VAL A 130 -6.93 -7.13 -1.17
C VAL A 130 -5.98 -8.34 -1.15
N GLU A 131 -5.02 -8.35 -0.24
CA GLU A 131 -4.09 -9.47 -0.05
C GLU A 131 -4.82 -10.78 0.19
N SER A 132 -5.78 -10.79 1.11
CA SER A 132 -6.59 -11.98 1.40
C SER A 132 -7.37 -12.47 0.18
N TRP A 133 -7.96 -11.56 -0.58
CA TRP A 133 -8.66 -11.91 -1.82
C TRP A 133 -7.72 -12.50 -2.87
N LEU A 134 -6.53 -11.92 -3.06
CA LEU A 134 -5.53 -12.40 -4.00
C LEU A 134 -5.00 -13.80 -3.65
N LEU A 135 -4.77 -14.06 -2.38
CA LEU A 135 -4.35 -15.39 -1.90
C LEU A 135 -5.45 -16.43 -2.12
N GLN A 136 -6.72 -16.11 -1.86
CA GLN A 136 -7.84 -16.99 -2.15
C GLN A 136 -7.99 -17.27 -3.64
N LEU A 137 -7.85 -16.26 -4.49
CA LEU A 137 -7.88 -16.42 -5.94
C LEU A 137 -6.79 -17.33 -6.45
N LYS A 138 -5.57 -17.20 -5.92
CA LYS A 138 -4.44 -18.06 -6.24
C LYS A 138 -4.72 -19.51 -5.87
N GLU A 139 -5.24 -19.77 -4.67
CA GLU A 139 -5.63 -21.13 -4.23
C GLU A 139 -6.70 -21.72 -5.13
N GLN A 140 -7.71 -20.97 -5.53
CA GLN A 140 -8.76 -21.43 -6.45
C GLN A 140 -8.20 -21.78 -7.83
N LYS A 141 -7.28 -20.99 -8.37
CA LYS A 141 -6.64 -21.25 -9.66
C LYS A 141 -5.72 -22.47 -9.64
N GLU A 142 -5.02 -22.72 -8.54
CA GLU A 142 -4.18 -23.92 -8.35
C GLU A 142 -5.02 -25.18 -8.19
N ALA A 143 -6.21 -25.12 -7.59
CA ALA A 143 -7.12 -26.22 -7.40
C ALA A 143 -7.94 -26.57 -8.67
N ALA A 144 -8.35 -25.57 -9.47
CA ALA A 144 -9.20 -25.74 -10.65
C ALA A 144 -8.61 -26.67 -11.74
N PRO A 145 -7.33 -26.61 -12.13
CA PRO A 145 -6.75 -27.52 -13.11
C PRO A 145 -6.86 -28.99 -12.71
N ALA A 146 -6.59 -29.32 -11.44
CA ALA A 146 -6.69 -30.68 -10.93
C ALA A 146 -8.14 -31.21 -10.97
N ALA A 147 -9.13 -30.39 -10.67
CA ALA A 147 -10.53 -30.74 -10.76
C ALA A 147 -11.00 -30.99 -12.21
N ILE A 148 -10.52 -30.21 -13.16
CA ILE A 148 -10.81 -30.35 -14.60
C ILE A 148 -10.16 -31.65 -15.14
N GLU A 149 -8.93 -31.94 -14.80
CA GLU A 149 -8.25 -33.19 -15.20
C GLU A 149 -8.94 -34.41 -14.65
N GLN A 150 -9.35 -34.41 -13.40
CA GLN A 150 -10.10 -35.51 -12.78
C GLN A 150 -11.46 -35.72 -13.44
N ALA A 151 -12.18 -34.63 -13.79
CA ALA A 151 -13.43 -34.73 -14.52
C ALA A 151 -13.25 -35.28 -15.93
N ALA A 152 -12.20 -34.88 -16.64
CA ALA A 152 -11.85 -35.43 -17.98
C ALA A 152 -11.48 -36.89 -17.94
N LEU A 153 -10.77 -37.36 -16.93
CA LEU A 153 -10.39 -38.77 -16.74
C LEU A 153 -11.57 -39.67 -16.39
N LYS A 154 -12.66 -39.13 -15.84
CA LYS A 154 -13.88 -39.89 -15.49
C LYS A 154 -14.91 -39.94 -16.63
N ALA A 155 -14.71 -39.16 -17.64
CA ALA A 155 -15.55 -39.13 -18.84
C ALA A 155 -15.06 -40.14 -19.87
#